data_9a6d8231f2e58e8ca1f6553322780541
#
_entry.id   9a6d8231f2e58e8ca1f6553322780541
#
_cell.length_a   1.000
_cell.length_b   1.000
_cell.length_c   1.000
_cell.angle_alpha   90.00
_cell.angle_beta   90.00
_cell.angle_gamma   90.00
#
_symmetry.space_group_name_H-M   'P 1'
#
loop_
_entity.id
_entity.type
_entity.pdbx_description
1 polymer ?
#
loop_
_entity_poly.entity_id
_entity_poly.type
_entity_poly.pdbx_seq_one_letter_code
_entity_poly.pdbx_strand_id
1 'polypeptide(L)' 'METAMIIVVFLLLTLAIFALLGFLQRLVEHL' A
#
# COMPACT_ATOMS: atom_id res chain seq x y z
N MET A 1 -21.36 1.33 10.45
CA MET A 1 -20.91 0.48 9.36
C MET A 1 -20.16 1.26 8.27
N GLU A 2 -20.66 2.42 7.91
CA GLU A 2 -20.01 3.23 6.88
C GLU A 2 -18.62 3.68 7.27
N THR A 3 -18.43 4.01 8.55
CA THR A 3 -17.12 4.44 9.04
C THR A 3 -16.09 3.32 8.96
N ALA A 4 -16.51 2.11 9.26
CA ALA A 4 -15.62 0.96 9.19
C ALA A 4 -15.17 0.70 7.74
N MET A 5 -16.06 0.91 6.80
CA MET A 5 -15.74 0.72 5.39
C MET A 5 -14.69 1.71 4.92
N ILE A 6 -14.82 2.97 5.35
CA ILE A 6 -13.84 4.00 5.01
C ILE A 6 -12.47 3.68 5.60
N ILE A 7 -12.43 3.20 6.83
CA ILE A 7 -11.18 2.83 7.50
C ILE A 7 -10.50 1.69 6.76
N VAL A 8 -11.26 0.68 6.36
CA VAL A 8 -10.72 -0.47 5.64
C VAL A 8 -10.15 -0.05 4.29
N VAL A 9 -10.88 0.80 3.57
CA VAL A 9 -10.42 1.30 2.27
C VAL A 9 -9.14 2.11 2.44
N PHE A 10 -9.08 2.95 3.46
CA PHE A 10 -7.90 3.75 3.73
C PHE A 10 -6.69 2.87 4.05
N LEU A 11 -6.88 1.86 4.86
CA LEU A 11 -5.82 0.92 5.20
C LEU A 11 -5.32 0.17 3.98
N LEU A 12 -6.22 -0.27 3.13
CA LEU A 12 -5.85 -0.97 1.89
C LEU A 12 -5.05 -0.07 0.96
N LEU A 13 -5.46 1.18 0.85
CA LEU A 13 -4.75 2.14 0.00
C LEU A 13 -3.33 2.39 0.51
N THR A 14 -3.17 2.62 1.80
CA THR A 14 -1.84 2.82 2.39
C THR A 14 -0.97 1.60 2.20
N LEU A 15 -1.53 0.43 2.42
CA LEU A 15 -0.79 -0.82 2.23
C LEU A 15 -0.33 -0.99 0.79
N ALA A 16 -1.21 -0.68 -0.16
CA ALA A 16 -0.89 -0.77 -1.58
C ALA A 16 0.26 0.18 -1.95
N ILE A 17 0.23 1.40 -1.43
CA ILE A 17 1.28 2.38 -1.69
C ILE A 17 2.63 1.88 -1.15
N PHE A 18 2.64 1.37 0.07
CA PHE A 18 3.87 0.84 0.67
C PHE A 18 4.39 -0.36 -0.09
N ALA A 19 3.51 -1.24 -0.51
CA ALA A 19 3.90 -2.41 -1.29
C ALA A 19 4.52 -2.00 -2.62
N LEU A 20 3.95 -1.00 -3.26
CA LEU A 20 4.47 -0.48 -4.51
C LEU A 20 5.85 0.12 -4.34
N LEU A 21 6.04 0.91 -3.29
CA LEU A 21 7.33 1.51 -3.00
C LEU A 21 8.39 0.44 -2.72
N GLY A 22 8.04 -0.55 -1.92
CA GLY A 22 8.95 -1.66 -1.64
C GLY A 22 9.32 -2.44 -2.89
N PHE A 23 8.36 -2.65 -3.76
CA PHE A 23 8.59 -3.34 -5.02
C PHE A 23 9.57 -2.58 -5.92
N LEU A 24 9.36 -1.27 -6.03
CA LEU A 24 10.25 -0.42 -6.83
C LEU A 24 11.67 -0.43 -6.28
N GLN A 25 11.81 -0.36 -4.97
CA GLN A 25 13.12 -0.39 -4.34
C GLN A 25 13.86 -1.70 -4.60
N ARG A 26 13.14 -2.80 -4.59
CA ARG A 26 13.73 -4.10 -4.89
C ARG A 26 14.25 -4.17 -6.33
N LEU A 27 13.52 -3.61 -7.25
CA LEU A 27 13.94 -3.57 -8.64
C LEU A 27 15.22 -2.77 -8.80
N VAL A 28 15.32 -1.64 -8.13
CA VAL A 28 16.50 -0.78 -8.16
C VAL A 28 17.71 -1.49 -7.55
N GLU A 29 17.49 -2.17 -6.44
CA GLU A 29 18.58 -2.90 -5.77
C GLU A 29 19.08 -4.08 -6.61
N HIS A 30 18.22 -4.66 -7.40
CA HIS A 30 18.58 -5.77 -8.27
C HIS A 30 19.48 -5.33 -9.43
N LEU A 31 19.46 -4.04 -9.72
CA LEU A 31 20.31 -3.47 -10.75
C LEU A 31 21.62 -3.01 -10.17
#